data_6065ff7783227e115a02dd992ad0116c
#
_entry.id   6065ff7783227e115a02dd992ad0116c
#
_cell.length_a   1.000
_cell.length_b   1.000
_cell.length_c   1.000
_cell.angle_alpha   90.00
_cell.angle_beta   90.00
_cell.angle_gamma   90.00
#
_symmetry.space_group_name_H-M   'P 1'
#
loop_
_entity.id
_entity.type
_entity.pdbx_description
1 polymer ?
#
loop_
_entity_poly.entity_id
_entity_poly.type
_entity_poly.pdbx_seq_one_letter_code
_entity_poly.pdbx_strand_id
1 'polypeptide(L)'
;MLVLDRLIGLASPEAALRRAVRLSDLGRVSEAFPLLTRSAKAGIADAEYRVACCYLEGTGVPASRIEGARWLQRAAGHGHIEAQTLLGGLCVHGLAGDLSDNRPERLFAEEGAGEPDFASALKWARPAAEAGSAKAQAVLAYVC
;
A
#
# COMPACT_ATOMS: atom_id res chain seq x y z
N MET A 1 -23.20 -19.65 14.23
CA MET A 1 -22.81 -18.83 13.06
C MET A 1 -21.67 -17.88 13.37
N LEU A 2 -21.73 -17.09 14.44
CA LEU A 2 -20.65 -16.15 14.81
C LEU A 2 -19.31 -16.82 15.13
N VAL A 3 -19.32 -18.02 15.72
CA VAL A 3 -18.11 -18.77 16.05
C VAL A 3 -17.45 -19.36 14.80
N LEU A 4 -18.26 -19.81 13.84
CA LEU A 4 -17.77 -20.37 12.58
C LEU A 4 -17.14 -19.28 11.70
N ASP A 5 -17.74 -18.09 11.64
CA ASP A 5 -17.19 -16.93 10.93
C ASP A 5 -15.87 -16.46 11.55
N ARG A 6 -15.74 -16.52 12.87
CA ARG A 6 -14.47 -16.25 13.56
C ARG A 6 -13.40 -17.28 13.23
N LEU A 7 -13.75 -18.56 13.20
CA LEU A 7 -12.82 -19.64 12.88
C LEU A 7 -12.40 -19.60 11.40
N ILE A 8 -13.33 -19.31 10.49
CA ILE A 8 -13.05 -19.14 9.05
C ILE A 8 -12.18 -17.90 8.82
N GLY A 9 -12.47 -16.78 9.50
CA GLY A 9 -11.65 -15.58 9.46
C GLY A 9 -10.24 -15.76 10.03
N LEU A 10 -10.06 -16.74 10.93
CA LEU A 10 -8.75 -17.13 11.47
C LEU A 10 -8.00 -18.10 10.55
N ALA A 11 -8.71 -18.88 9.73
CA ALA A 11 -8.15 -19.91 8.88
C ALA A 11 -7.83 -19.43 7.45
N SER A 12 -8.59 -18.47 6.90
CA SER A 12 -8.44 -18.01 5.51
C SER A 12 -8.05 -16.54 5.44
N PRO A 13 -6.96 -16.21 4.73
CA PRO A 13 -6.58 -14.82 4.48
C PRO A 13 -7.66 -14.02 3.71
N GLU A 14 -8.36 -14.67 2.79
CA GLU A 14 -9.43 -14.05 2.01
C GLU A 14 -10.65 -13.72 2.90
N ALA A 15 -11.00 -14.61 3.82
CA ALA A 15 -12.06 -14.37 4.79
C ALA A 15 -11.69 -13.24 5.76
N ALA A 16 -10.45 -13.18 6.19
CA ALA A 16 -9.93 -12.08 7.00
C ALA A 16 -10.02 -10.75 6.27
N LEU A 17 -9.68 -10.71 4.99
CA LEU A 17 -9.81 -9.50 4.15
C LEU A 17 -11.27 -9.07 4.03
N ARG A 18 -12.19 -9.97 3.73
CA ARG A 18 -13.61 -9.64 3.63
C ARG A 18 -14.16 -9.06 4.93
N ARG A 19 -13.76 -9.63 6.06
CA ARG A 19 -14.17 -9.13 7.38
C ARG A 19 -13.57 -7.75 7.65
N ALA A 20 -12.30 -7.55 7.31
CA ALA A 20 -11.62 -6.27 7.47
C ALA A 20 -12.29 -5.16 6.65
N VAL A 21 -12.67 -5.45 5.42
CA VAL A 21 -13.39 -4.50 4.56
C VAL A 21 -14.72 -4.09 5.20
N ARG A 22 -15.49 -5.06 5.70
CA ARG A 22 -16.76 -4.76 6.40
C ARG A 22 -16.54 -3.90 7.65
N LEU A 23 -15.51 -4.19 8.44
CA LEU A 23 -15.18 -3.39 9.62
C LEU A 23 -14.77 -1.97 9.24
N SER A 24 -14.01 -1.82 8.18
CA SER A 24 -13.61 -0.50 7.65
C SER A 24 -14.82 0.31 7.18
N ASP A 25 -15.76 -0.32 6.49
CA ASP A 25 -17.00 0.32 6.05
C ASP A 25 -17.87 0.78 7.22
N LEU A 26 -17.76 0.12 8.37
CA LEU A 26 -18.42 0.50 9.62
C LEU A 26 -17.64 1.54 10.44
N GLY A 27 -16.51 2.02 9.92
CA GLY A 27 -15.62 2.95 10.63
C GLY A 27 -14.76 2.31 11.73
N ARG A 28 -14.76 0.97 11.84
CA ARG A 28 -14.01 0.22 12.85
C ARG A 28 -12.61 -0.16 12.34
N VAL A 29 -11.86 0.84 11.96
CA VAL A 29 -10.56 0.67 11.27
C VAL A 29 -9.51 0.02 12.17
N SER A 30 -9.49 0.37 13.46
CA SER A 30 -8.55 -0.23 14.43
C SER A 30 -8.72 -1.74 14.58
N GLU A 31 -9.95 -2.24 14.42
CA GLU A 31 -10.23 -3.67 14.44
C GLU A 31 -9.97 -4.33 13.08
N ALA A 32 -10.12 -3.58 12.01
CA ALA A 32 -9.86 -4.07 10.65
C ALA A 32 -8.35 -4.24 10.39
N PHE A 33 -7.52 -3.37 10.92
CA PHE A 33 -6.07 -3.34 10.62
C PHE A 33 -5.34 -4.66 10.90
N PRO A 34 -5.52 -5.34 12.05
CA PRO A 34 -4.89 -6.66 12.28
C PRO A 34 -5.30 -7.71 11.24
N LEU A 35 -6.55 -7.69 10.80
CA LEU A 35 -7.05 -8.61 9.78
C LEU A 35 -6.47 -8.28 8.40
N LEU A 36 -6.36 -7.00 8.06
CA LEU A 36 -5.70 -6.55 6.82
C LEU A 36 -4.24 -6.99 6.80
N THR A 37 -3.52 -6.78 7.90
CA THR A 37 -2.11 -7.16 8.03
C THR A 37 -1.93 -8.67 7.86
N ARG A 38 -2.80 -9.46 8.44
CA ARG A 38 -2.79 -10.91 8.29
C ARG A 38 -2.95 -11.33 6.83
N SER A 39 -3.94 -10.77 6.15
CA SER A 39 -4.19 -11.03 4.73
C SER A 39 -3.03 -10.56 3.85
N ALA A 40 -2.47 -9.40 4.15
CA ALA A 40 -1.33 -8.84 3.45
C ALA A 40 -0.07 -9.70 3.60
N LYS A 41 0.21 -10.20 4.80
CA LYS A 41 1.33 -11.12 5.05
C LYS A 41 1.18 -12.44 4.29
N ALA A 42 -0.03 -12.86 4.00
CA ALA A 42 -0.31 -14.02 3.16
C ALA A 42 -0.14 -13.76 1.66
N GLY A 43 0.13 -12.52 1.25
CA GLY A 43 0.42 -12.15 -0.13
C GLY A 43 -0.78 -11.69 -0.95
N ILE A 44 -1.90 -11.37 -0.31
CA ILE A 44 -3.08 -10.83 -1.01
C ILE A 44 -2.82 -9.36 -1.36
N ALA A 45 -2.67 -9.07 -2.65
CA ALA A 45 -2.28 -7.75 -3.15
C ALA A 45 -3.25 -6.62 -2.72
N ASP A 46 -4.55 -6.86 -2.75
CA ASP A 46 -5.54 -5.88 -2.29
C ASP A 46 -5.39 -5.58 -0.79
N ALA A 47 -5.09 -6.58 0.03
CA ALA A 47 -4.80 -6.41 1.45
C ALA A 47 -3.51 -5.61 1.68
N GLU A 48 -2.47 -5.90 0.92
CA GLU A 48 -1.21 -5.15 0.95
C GLU A 48 -1.43 -3.68 0.61
N TYR A 49 -2.22 -3.40 -0.43
CA TYR A 49 -2.59 -2.04 -0.80
C TYR A 49 -3.36 -1.32 0.31
N ARG A 50 -4.35 -1.99 0.92
CA ARG A 50 -5.14 -1.41 2.02
C ARG A 50 -4.30 -1.13 3.26
N VAL A 51 -3.37 -2.01 3.62
CA VAL A 51 -2.39 -1.78 4.70
C VAL A 51 -1.53 -0.56 4.38
N ALA A 52 -1.06 -0.45 3.15
CA ALA A 52 -0.31 0.71 2.70
C ALA A 52 -1.09 2.02 2.89
N CYS A 53 -2.35 2.04 2.48
CA CYS A 53 -3.23 3.21 2.68
C CYS A 53 -3.41 3.55 4.16
N CYS A 54 -3.55 2.56 5.03
CA CYS A 54 -3.63 2.80 6.48
C CYS A 54 -2.38 3.50 7.01
N TYR A 55 -1.20 3.08 6.59
CA TYR A 55 0.05 3.74 6.98
C TYR A 55 0.19 5.14 6.39
N LEU A 56 -0.21 5.35 5.14
CA LEU A 56 -0.11 6.66 4.49
C LEU A 56 -1.07 7.69 5.11
N GLU A 57 -2.27 7.25 5.51
CA GLU A 57 -3.32 8.10 6.06
C GLU A 57 -3.28 8.17 7.59
N GLY A 58 -2.62 7.24 8.26
CA GLY A 58 -2.63 7.13 9.71
C GLY A 58 -3.95 6.61 10.27
N THR A 59 -4.62 5.71 9.55
CA THR A 59 -5.89 5.11 9.96
C THR A 59 -5.69 3.72 10.57
N GLY A 60 -6.05 3.56 11.85
CA GLY A 60 -5.88 2.31 12.59
C GLY A 60 -4.45 2.00 13.02
N VAL A 61 -3.50 2.82 12.60
CA VAL A 61 -2.06 2.71 12.88
C VAL A 61 -1.44 4.10 12.76
N PRO A 62 -0.36 4.42 13.48
CA PRO A 62 0.34 5.68 13.28
C PRO A 62 0.85 5.85 11.85
N ALA A 63 0.72 7.06 11.30
CA ALA A 63 1.14 7.35 9.94
C ALA A 63 2.64 7.08 9.74
N SER A 64 2.98 6.40 8.66
CA SER A 64 4.36 6.14 8.25
C SER A 64 4.44 6.03 6.74
N ARG A 65 5.06 7.02 6.10
CA ARG A 65 5.25 7.02 4.66
C ARG A 65 6.15 5.89 4.19
N ILE A 66 7.18 5.58 4.97
CA ILE A 66 8.14 4.51 4.66
C ILE A 66 7.46 3.15 4.67
N GLU A 67 6.69 2.84 5.71
CA GLU A 67 5.95 1.58 5.77
C GLU A 67 4.87 1.51 4.69
N GLY A 68 4.16 2.61 4.46
CA GLY A 68 3.18 2.70 3.38
C GLY A 68 3.80 2.42 2.01
N ALA A 69 4.95 3.01 1.71
CA ALA A 69 5.67 2.79 0.45
C ALA A 69 6.15 1.33 0.31
N ARG A 70 6.63 0.72 1.40
CA ARG A 70 7.03 -0.70 1.40
C ARG A 70 5.87 -1.63 1.07
N TRP A 71 4.72 -1.42 1.69
CA TRP A 71 3.53 -2.21 1.39
C TRP A 71 3.00 -1.96 -0.02
N LEU A 72 3.04 -0.71 -0.50
CA LEU A 72 2.72 -0.39 -1.90
C LEU A 72 3.63 -1.12 -2.88
N GLN A 73 4.92 -1.17 -2.59
CA GLN A 73 5.88 -1.88 -3.45
C GLN A 73 5.55 -3.37 -3.54
N ARG A 74 5.17 -4.00 -2.45
CA ARG A 74 4.73 -5.40 -2.45
C ARG A 74 3.47 -5.61 -3.28
N ALA A 75 2.44 -4.80 -3.05
CA ALA A 75 1.19 -4.85 -3.81
C ALA A 75 1.43 -4.59 -5.30
N ALA A 76 2.23 -3.60 -5.64
CA ALA A 76 2.61 -3.28 -7.01
C ALA A 76 3.37 -4.43 -7.69
N GLY A 77 4.26 -5.09 -6.97
CA GLY A 77 4.98 -6.27 -7.42
C GLY A 77 4.06 -7.47 -7.69
N HIS A 78 2.91 -7.54 -7.01
CA HIS A 78 1.87 -8.53 -7.26
C HIS A 78 0.85 -8.10 -8.34
N GLY A 79 1.09 -6.99 -9.03
CA GLY A 79 0.25 -6.54 -10.14
C GLY A 79 -0.95 -5.68 -9.74
N HIS A 80 -1.01 -5.18 -8.51
CA HIS A 80 -2.11 -4.29 -8.08
C HIS A 80 -1.98 -2.92 -8.75
N ILE A 81 -2.92 -2.58 -9.61
CA ILE A 81 -2.86 -1.39 -10.49
C ILE A 81 -2.86 -0.08 -9.69
N GLU A 82 -3.73 0.04 -8.70
CA GLU A 82 -3.81 1.22 -7.85
C GLU A 82 -2.53 1.43 -7.04
N ALA A 83 -1.91 0.32 -6.57
CA ALA A 83 -0.64 0.38 -5.86
C ALA A 83 0.50 0.84 -6.79
N GLN A 84 0.55 0.33 -8.01
CA GLN A 84 1.52 0.76 -9.02
C GLN A 84 1.37 2.25 -9.34
N THR A 85 0.14 2.71 -9.51
CA THR A 85 -0.19 4.11 -9.79
C THR A 85 0.25 5.02 -8.64
N LEU A 86 -0.12 4.65 -7.42
CA LEU A 86 0.19 5.45 -6.23
C LEU A 86 1.70 5.48 -5.96
N LEU A 87 2.37 4.35 -6.08
CA LEU A 87 3.81 4.26 -5.90
C LEU A 87 4.56 5.08 -6.96
N GLY A 88 4.12 5.03 -8.21
CA GLY A 88 4.65 5.87 -9.28
C GLY A 88 4.51 7.36 -8.95
N GLY A 89 3.37 7.79 -8.46
CA GLY A 89 3.14 9.17 -8.02
C GLY A 89 4.04 9.57 -6.84
N LEU A 90 4.21 8.70 -5.87
CA LEU A 90 5.11 8.95 -4.73
C LEU A 90 6.58 9.09 -5.19
N CYS A 91 7.02 8.28 -6.13
CA CYS A 91 8.37 8.38 -6.70
C CYS A 91 8.59 9.71 -7.43
N VAL A 92 7.61 10.18 -8.20
CA VAL A 92 7.67 11.48 -8.90
C VAL A 92 7.88 12.64 -7.91
N HIS A 93 7.23 12.58 -6.76
CA HIS A 93 7.33 13.62 -5.74
C HIS A 93 8.48 13.40 -4.75
N GLY A 94 9.26 12.34 -4.90
CA GLY A 94 10.32 11.97 -3.96
C GLY A 94 9.80 11.51 -2.59
N LEU A 95 8.54 11.13 -2.49
CA LEU A 95 7.89 10.75 -1.23
C LEU A 95 8.04 9.28 -0.87
N ALA A 96 8.45 8.43 -1.81
CA ALA A 96 8.67 7.01 -1.56
C ALA A 96 9.98 6.76 -0.80
N GLY A 97 10.93 7.70 -0.89
CA GLY A 97 12.25 7.53 -0.31
C GLY A 97 13.06 6.41 -0.99
N ASP A 98 14.24 6.13 -0.46
CA ASP A 98 15.03 4.98 -0.89
C ASP A 98 14.57 3.74 -0.13
N LEU A 99 13.75 2.93 -0.77
CA LEU A 99 13.20 1.70 -0.19
C LEU A 99 14.26 0.60 -0.01
N SER A 100 15.44 0.77 -0.62
CA SER A 100 16.58 -0.14 -0.44
C SER A 100 17.37 0.16 0.83
N ASP A 101 17.24 1.37 1.35
CA ASP A 101 17.99 1.84 2.52
C ASP A 101 17.26 1.48 3.82
N ASN A 102 17.74 0.43 4.48
CA ASN A 102 17.17 -0.07 5.72
C ASN A 102 17.89 0.49 6.97
N ARG A 103 18.52 1.67 6.85
CA ARG A 103 19.25 2.28 7.98
C ARG A 103 18.30 2.82 9.05
N PRO A 104 18.52 2.44 10.34
CA PRO A 104 17.66 2.91 11.43
C PRO A 104 17.66 4.44 11.61
N GLU A 105 18.71 5.11 11.21
CA GLU A 105 18.87 6.56 11.36
C GLU A 105 17.87 7.35 10.52
N ARG A 106 17.37 6.77 9.42
CA ARG A 106 16.34 7.40 8.61
C ARG A 106 14.93 7.34 9.21
N LEU A 107 14.72 6.47 10.22
CA LEU A 107 13.46 6.43 10.95
C LEU A 107 13.22 7.73 11.74
N PHE A 108 14.27 8.48 12.01
CA PHE A 108 14.22 9.73 12.77
C PHE A 108 14.54 10.97 11.91
N ALA A 109 14.87 10.78 10.63
CA ALA A 109 15.01 11.91 9.71
C ALA A 109 13.64 12.55 9.51
N GLU A 110 13.58 13.87 9.64
CA GLU A 110 12.37 14.61 9.28
C GLU A 110 11.92 14.18 7.89
N GLU A 111 10.62 13.90 7.75
CA GLU A 111 10.02 13.47 6.49
C GLU A 111 10.04 14.59 5.45
N GLY A 112 11.24 14.97 5.03
CA GLY A 112 11.43 15.81 3.86
C GLY A 112 11.15 15.00 2.60
N ALA A 113 10.54 15.61 1.60
CA ALA A 113 10.48 15.01 0.27
C ALA A 113 11.93 14.78 -0.19
N GLY A 114 12.25 13.51 -0.52
CA GLY A 114 13.51 13.17 -1.17
C GLY A 114 13.55 13.72 -2.59
N GLU A 115 14.66 13.48 -3.27
CA GLU A 115 14.71 13.83 -4.70
C GLU A 115 13.75 12.93 -5.50
N PRO A 116 13.10 13.50 -6.54
CA PRO A 116 12.25 12.71 -7.43
C PRO A 116 13.03 11.55 -8.07
N ASP A 117 12.44 10.37 -8.03
CA ASP A 117 12.97 9.18 -8.69
C ASP A 117 12.11 8.85 -9.92
N PHE A 118 12.44 9.46 -11.03
CA PHE A 118 11.71 9.28 -12.27
C PHE A 118 11.88 7.88 -12.87
N ALA A 119 13.01 7.22 -12.64
CA ALA A 119 13.24 5.87 -13.13
C ALA A 119 12.29 4.87 -12.43
N SER A 120 12.19 4.94 -11.12
CA SER A 120 11.23 4.13 -10.36
C SER A 120 9.78 4.51 -10.67
N ALA A 121 9.50 5.80 -10.87
CA ALA A 121 8.17 6.27 -11.28
C ALA A 121 7.73 5.63 -12.60
N LEU A 122 8.61 5.61 -13.61
CA LEU A 122 8.35 4.94 -14.89
C LEU A 122 8.14 3.44 -14.72
N LYS A 123 8.99 2.79 -13.94
CA LYS A 123 8.90 1.35 -13.67
C LYS A 123 7.52 0.94 -13.14
N TRP A 124 7.00 1.71 -12.18
CA TRP A 124 5.73 1.38 -11.53
C TRP A 124 4.51 1.90 -12.28
N ALA A 125 4.58 3.10 -12.88
CA ALA A 125 3.45 3.68 -13.58
C ALA A 125 3.18 3.03 -14.95
N ARG A 126 4.20 2.53 -15.63
CA ARG A 126 4.05 1.96 -16.98
C ARG A 126 3.05 0.81 -17.04
N PRO A 127 3.17 -0.27 -16.24
CA PRO A 127 2.20 -1.38 -16.30
C PRO A 127 0.79 -0.93 -15.94
N ALA A 128 0.64 -0.02 -15.00
CA ALA A 128 -0.68 0.52 -14.62
C ALA A 128 -1.29 1.38 -15.75
N ALA A 129 -0.48 2.16 -16.45
CA ALA A 129 -0.92 2.95 -17.60
C ALA A 129 -1.34 2.05 -18.77
N GLU A 130 -0.59 0.98 -19.02
CA GLU A 130 -0.92 -0.04 -20.02
C GLU A 130 -2.23 -0.77 -19.68
N ALA A 131 -2.52 -0.94 -18.40
CA ALA A 131 -3.78 -1.51 -17.92
C ALA A 131 -4.96 -0.51 -17.95
N GLY A 132 -4.74 0.73 -18.38
CA GLY A 132 -5.78 1.75 -18.56
C GLY A 132 -5.96 2.74 -17.42
N SER A 133 -5.06 2.77 -16.44
CA SER A 133 -5.11 3.75 -15.35
C SER A 133 -4.82 5.18 -15.86
N ALA A 134 -5.83 6.04 -15.85
CA ALA A 134 -5.68 7.45 -16.25
C ALA A 134 -4.69 8.20 -15.37
N LYS A 135 -4.65 7.89 -14.07
CA LYS A 135 -3.69 8.48 -13.12
C LYS A 135 -2.26 8.07 -13.45
N ALA A 136 -2.03 6.80 -13.78
CA ALA A 136 -0.72 6.31 -14.19
C ALA A 136 -0.27 6.91 -15.52
N GLN A 137 -1.20 7.09 -16.46
CA GLN A 137 -0.93 7.78 -17.72
C GLN A 137 -0.51 9.24 -17.49
N ALA A 138 -1.16 9.92 -16.53
CA ALA A 138 -0.78 11.27 -16.13
C ALA A 138 0.63 11.32 -15.51
N VAL A 139 1.00 10.33 -14.71
CA VAL A 139 2.36 10.19 -14.15
C VAL A 139 3.38 10.02 -15.29
N LEU A 140 3.11 9.17 -16.26
CA LEU A 140 4.00 8.98 -17.42
C LEU A 140 4.14 10.28 -18.24
N ALA A 141 3.05 10.97 -18.48
CA ALA A 141 3.06 12.24 -19.21
C ALA A 141 3.90 13.32 -18.49
N TYR A 142 3.90 13.32 -17.17
CA TYR A 142 4.71 14.25 -16.39
C TYR A 142 6.21 13.91 -16.46
N VAL A 143 6.56 12.63 -16.46
CA VAL A 143 7.95 12.15 -16.43
C VAL A 143 8.58 12.16 -17.83
N CYS A 144 7.79 11.87 -18.85
CA CYS A 144 8.22 11.90 -20.24
C CYS A 144 7.93 13.27 -20.84
#